data_e8b2cf6a36c014e69daecf58ad6cc329
#
_entry.id   e8b2cf6a36c014e69daecf58ad6cc329
#
_cell.length_a   1.000
_cell.length_b   1.000
_cell.length_c   1.000
_cell.angle_alpha   90.00
_cell.angle_beta   90.00
_cell.angle_gamma   90.00
#
_symmetry.space_group_name_H-M   'P 1'
#
loop_
_entity.id
_entity.type
_entity.pdbx_description
1 polymer ?
#
loop_
_entity_poly.entity_id
_entity_poly.type
_entity_poly.pdbx_seq_one_letter_code
_entity_poly.pdbx_strand_id
1 'polypeptide(L)'
;MRHVVDLATNHLAVLFAQAAREHPDREFLVFGSRRMTYAQVEREAMAFAEALAGLGVRPGDRLAVDLPNWPEWVVTLLAAAYRSVVLVPLDPSLTAHELKYQLRHAEVRAAVVAETYEGSDLVELYDEILPDLPELRALILVGGTDRWLDDRVYRYADLVSKRSAAPGVIAPGDPASQPLAILYTSGTMGKPKGVVVSHDNITMTARASSQALGTTGEDRVLGAVPVFTIFGMHVVAVTITAGATLVLQERFDAAGALALIRRERVTIVHGVPTMFELLMRDPSFEESKPTTCRSGLVAGSPVSPDLAGRIRQWCDVQIAYGLTETGPTVTVTRFEDSPERRTHTVGRPIAGVSVKVVDLKSGVLHGPEAVGELAVKGPNVMLGYYRMPGETARSLTAEGFLMTGDLAILDEDGYVKIVGRRAEVIIRGGFKIYPRELEDLLRTHPAVGDACVVGIPNDTLGELICACVVHTEGSIVTGDELKDFCHDAVADHKVPDLVRFFDTFPLTGSGKVKRRELAQVVGLELSATT
;
A
#
# COMPACT_ATOMS: atom_id res chain seq x y z
N MET A 1 -21.14 23.61 17.20
CA MET A 1 -21.99 23.22 16.05
C MET A 1 -21.52 21.84 15.60
N ARG A 2 -22.34 20.81 15.77
CA ARG A 2 -22.06 19.47 15.26
C ARG A 2 -22.25 19.54 13.74
N HIS A 3 -21.16 19.44 12.96
CA HIS A 3 -21.28 19.17 11.54
C HIS A 3 -21.92 17.79 11.39
N VAL A 4 -23.16 17.75 10.98
CA VAL A 4 -23.78 16.55 10.42
C VAL A 4 -22.97 16.26 9.15
N VAL A 5 -22.12 15.23 9.20
CA VAL A 5 -21.40 14.75 8.01
C VAL A 5 -22.49 14.15 7.10
N ASP A 6 -22.76 14.81 6.00
CA ASP A 6 -23.67 14.31 4.98
C ASP A 6 -23.08 13.00 4.44
N LEU A 7 -23.72 11.87 4.68
CA LEU A 7 -23.25 10.53 4.28
C LEU A 7 -22.97 10.43 2.77
N ALA A 8 -23.67 11.22 1.94
CA ALA A 8 -23.39 11.31 0.51
C ALA A 8 -21.99 11.84 0.18
N THR A 9 -21.33 12.53 1.11
CA THR A 9 -20.00 13.14 0.88
C THR A 9 -18.81 12.16 0.94
N ASN A 10 -19.02 10.90 1.34
CA ASN A 10 -17.95 9.89 1.41
C ASN A 10 -17.87 8.99 0.17
N HIS A 11 -18.61 9.26 -0.89
CA HIS A 11 -18.50 8.54 -2.15
C HIS A 11 -17.42 9.19 -3.02
N LEU A 12 -16.40 8.42 -3.47
CA LEU A 12 -15.24 8.95 -4.19
C LEU A 12 -15.61 9.78 -5.42
N ALA A 13 -16.57 9.30 -6.23
CA ALA A 13 -17.02 10.03 -7.42
C ALA A 13 -17.73 11.33 -7.06
N VAL A 14 -18.48 11.38 -5.96
CA VAL A 14 -19.13 12.61 -5.47
C VAL A 14 -18.09 13.62 -5.01
N LEU A 15 -17.07 13.19 -4.28
CA LEU A 15 -15.96 14.03 -3.85
C LEU A 15 -15.21 14.62 -5.05
N PHE A 16 -14.91 13.78 -6.05
CA PHE A 16 -14.23 14.25 -7.25
C PHE A 16 -15.08 15.24 -8.06
N ALA A 17 -16.36 14.94 -8.26
CA ALA A 17 -17.30 15.84 -8.96
C ALA A 17 -17.48 17.17 -8.22
N GLN A 18 -17.42 17.17 -6.89
CA GLN A 18 -17.44 18.39 -6.10
C GLN A 18 -16.16 19.21 -6.32
N ALA A 19 -14.98 18.58 -6.22
CA ALA A 19 -13.69 19.24 -6.47
C ALA A 19 -13.60 19.82 -7.91
N ALA A 20 -14.11 19.07 -8.90
CA ALA A 20 -14.14 19.52 -10.29
C ALA A 20 -15.08 20.72 -10.53
N ARG A 21 -16.19 20.82 -9.80
CA ARG A 21 -17.08 21.98 -9.83
C ARG A 21 -16.51 23.20 -9.12
N GLU A 22 -15.87 22.99 -7.97
CA GLU A 22 -15.28 24.09 -7.17
C GLU A 22 -14.01 24.65 -7.80
N HIS A 23 -13.23 23.78 -8.47
CA HIS A 23 -11.92 24.10 -9.02
C HIS A 23 -11.71 23.57 -10.44
N PRO A 24 -12.58 23.90 -11.42
CA PRO A 24 -12.59 23.26 -12.75
C PRO A 24 -11.27 23.42 -13.50
N ASP A 25 -10.63 24.57 -13.39
CA ASP A 25 -9.41 24.92 -14.11
C ASP A 25 -8.12 24.60 -13.32
N ARG A 26 -8.26 24.15 -12.07
CA ARG A 26 -7.09 23.73 -11.27
C ARG A 26 -6.49 22.46 -11.87
N GLU A 27 -5.16 22.42 -11.97
CA GLU A 27 -4.43 21.23 -12.37
C GLU A 27 -4.63 20.11 -11.36
N PHE A 28 -5.08 18.95 -11.83
CA PHE A 28 -5.25 17.76 -11.00
C PHE A 28 -4.16 16.72 -11.26
N LEU A 29 -3.90 16.36 -12.53
CA LEU A 29 -2.91 15.36 -12.91
C LEU A 29 -1.76 15.98 -13.71
N VAL A 30 -0.54 15.62 -13.33
CA VAL A 30 0.69 15.91 -14.07
C VAL A 30 1.41 14.59 -14.34
N PHE A 31 1.68 14.29 -15.60
CA PHE A 31 2.44 13.13 -16.03
C PHE A 31 3.33 13.47 -17.23
N GLY A 32 4.63 13.51 -17.04
CA GLY A 32 5.56 13.98 -18.08
C GLY A 32 5.25 15.42 -18.51
N SER A 33 4.86 15.60 -19.78
CA SER A 33 4.39 16.87 -20.34
C SER A 33 2.86 17.03 -20.31
N ARG A 34 2.12 15.95 -20.05
CA ARG A 34 0.64 15.94 -19.99
C ARG A 34 0.18 16.56 -18.69
N ARG A 35 -0.70 17.56 -18.82
CA ARG A 35 -1.34 18.25 -17.69
C ARG A 35 -2.83 18.23 -17.90
N MET A 36 -3.57 17.85 -16.87
CA MET A 36 -5.02 17.75 -16.93
C MET A 36 -5.64 18.46 -15.72
N THR A 37 -6.61 19.33 -16.00
CA THR A 37 -7.38 19.98 -14.95
C THR A 37 -8.43 19.02 -14.36
N TYR A 38 -8.99 19.38 -13.21
CA TYR A 38 -10.10 18.63 -12.59
C TYR A 38 -11.25 18.43 -13.59
N ALA A 39 -11.67 19.48 -14.31
CA ALA A 39 -12.73 19.39 -15.31
C ALA A 39 -12.36 18.52 -16.51
N GLN A 40 -11.09 18.48 -16.92
CA GLN A 40 -10.64 17.60 -18.01
C GLN A 40 -10.70 16.14 -17.61
N VAL A 41 -10.20 15.81 -16.40
CA VAL A 41 -10.23 14.45 -15.87
C VAL A 41 -11.68 13.98 -15.64
N GLU A 42 -12.55 14.86 -15.12
CA GLU A 42 -13.97 14.53 -14.94
C GLU A 42 -14.64 14.17 -16.29
N ARG A 43 -14.43 14.99 -17.31
CA ARG A 43 -14.99 14.71 -18.65
C ARG A 43 -14.48 13.39 -19.22
N GLU A 44 -13.18 13.11 -19.09
CA GLU A 44 -12.59 11.86 -19.59
C GLU A 44 -13.12 10.66 -18.79
N ALA A 45 -13.23 10.74 -17.47
CA ALA A 45 -13.79 9.70 -16.63
C ALA A 45 -15.27 9.41 -16.94
N MET A 46 -16.06 10.45 -17.16
CA MET A 46 -17.48 10.29 -17.54
C MET A 46 -17.62 9.68 -18.95
N ALA A 47 -16.81 10.11 -19.92
CA ALA A 47 -16.80 9.54 -21.25
C ALA A 47 -16.42 8.05 -21.22
N PHE A 48 -15.42 7.70 -20.40
CA PHE A 48 -15.02 6.30 -20.23
C PHE A 48 -16.08 5.49 -19.47
N ALA A 49 -16.74 6.04 -18.47
CA ALA A 49 -17.86 5.41 -17.78
C ALA A 49 -19.01 5.06 -18.73
N GLU A 50 -19.34 5.96 -19.66
CA GLU A 50 -20.32 5.73 -20.72
C GLU A 50 -19.86 4.64 -21.72
N ALA A 51 -18.55 4.63 -22.05
CA ALA A 51 -17.98 3.60 -22.90
C ALA A 51 -18.12 2.21 -22.27
N LEU A 52 -17.79 2.08 -20.98
CA LEU A 52 -17.96 0.84 -20.23
C LEU A 52 -19.42 0.35 -20.26
N ALA A 53 -20.39 1.25 -20.08
CA ALA A 53 -21.81 0.90 -20.22
C ALA A 53 -22.15 0.38 -21.63
N GLY A 54 -21.61 1.02 -22.68
CA GLY A 54 -21.77 0.58 -24.06
C GLY A 54 -21.16 -0.78 -24.36
N LEU A 55 -20.12 -1.19 -23.62
CA LEU A 55 -19.51 -2.52 -23.65
C LEU A 55 -20.26 -3.55 -22.77
N GLY A 56 -21.38 -3.15 -22.16
CA GLY A 56 -22.22 -4.02 -21.34
C GLY A 56 -21.73 -4.22 -19.90
N VAL A 57 -20.77 -3.41 -19.43
CA VAL A 57 -20.34 -3.40 -18.03
C VAL A 57 -21.41 -2.73 -17.16
N ARG A 58 -21.91 -3.44 -16.17
CA ARG A 58 -23.04 -3.04 -15.32
C ARG A 58 -22.58 -2.67 -13.91
N PRO A 59 -23.37 -1.89 -13.15
CA PRO A 59 -23.13 -1.69 -11.73
C PRO A 59 -22.93 -3.03 -10.99
N GLY A 60 -21.91 -3.11 -10.15
CA GLY A 60 -21.51 -4.32 -9.43
C GLY A 60 -20.62 -5.29 -10.22
N ASP A 61 -20.42 -5.12 -11.53
CA ASP A 61 -19.42 -5.86 -12.29
C ASP A 61 -18.00 -5.45 -11.85
N ARG A 62 -17.01 -6.29 -12.16
CA ARG A 62 -15.59 -6.04 -11.86
C ARG A 62 -14.85 -5.61 -13.10
N LEU A 63 -14.14 -4.49 -12.96
CA LEU A 63 -13.26 -3.90 -13.95
C LEU A 63 -11.81 -4.03 -13.47
N ALA A 64 -11.01 -4.85 -14.12
CA ALA A 64 -9.59 -4.90 -13.86
C ALA A 64 -8.88 -3.67 -14.43
N VAL A 65 -7.83 -3.21 -13.74
CA VAL A 65 -6.94 -2.16 -14.23
C VAL A 65 -5.50 -2.63 -14.02
N ASP A 66 -4.84 -2.91 -15.13
CA ASP A 66 -3.48 -3.43 -15.23
C ASP A 66 -2.60 -2.38 -15.92
N LEU A 67 -2.41 -1.28 -15.20
CA LEU A 67 -1.67 -0.11 -15.65
C LEU A 67 -0.67 0.33 -14.58
N PRO A 68 0.47 0.86 -14.97
CA PRO A 68 1.36 1.57 -14.05
C PRO A 68 0.74 2.90 -13.58
N ASN A 69 1.53 3.76 -12.93
CA ASN A 69 1.06 5.06 -12.44
C ASN A 69 0.78 6.05 -13.59
N TRP A 70 -0.18 5.71 -14.45
CA TRP A 70 -0.61 6.53 -15.57
C TRP A 70 -1.90 7.32 -15.27
N PRO A 71 -2.13 8.44 -15.96
CA PRO A 71 -3.40 9.18 -15.85
C PRO A 71 -4.63 8.30 -16.12
N GLU A 72 -4.54 7.36 -17.05
CA GLU A 72 -5.59 6.42 -17.43
C GLU A 72 -5.99 5.50 -16.28
N TRP A 73 -5.06 5.19 -15.37
CA TRP A 73 -5.39 4.45 -14.15
C TRP A 73 -6.33 5.26 -13.25
N VAL A 74 -6.03 6.55 -13.03
CA VAL A 74 -6.85 7.45 -12.21
C VAL A 74 -8.21 7.68 -12.87
N VAL A 75 -8.24 7.88 -14.18
CA VAL A 75 -9.48 8.01 -14.95
C VAL A 75 -10.32 6.75 -14.84
N THR A 76 -9.71 5.56 -14.91
CA THR A 76 -10.39 4.26 -14.75
C THR A 76 -11.01 4.10 -13.36
N LEU A 77 -10.29 4.47 -12.30
CA LEU A 77 -10.81 4.46 -10.93
C LEU A 77 -12.06 5.35 -10.82
N LEU A 78 -12.00 6.57 -11.35
CA LEU A 78 -13.13 7.50 -11.31
C LEU A 78 -14.30 7.01 -12.18
N ALA A 79 -14.04 6.51 -13.37
CA ALA A 79 -15.08 5.94 -14.25
C ALA A 79 -15.80 4.76 -13.60
N ALA A 80 -15.05 3.85 -12.95
CA ALA A 80 -15.61 2.75 -12.17
C ALA A 80 -16.49 3.26 -11.03
N ALA A 81 -16.00 4.26 -10.28
CA ALA A 81 -16.75 4.89 -9.19
C ALA A 81 -18.05 5.57 -9.68
N TYR A 82 -18.01 6.27 -10.84
CA TYR A 82 -19.20 6.88 -11.47
C TYR A 82 -20.25 5.85 -11.90
N ARG A 83 -19.84 4.63 -12.20
CA ARG A 83 -20.71 3.54 -12.68
C ARG A 83 -21.09 2.52 -11.60
N SER A 84 -20.64 2.69 -10.38
CA SER A 84 -20.78 1.67 -9.32
C SER A 84 -20.21 0.31 -9.75
N VAL A 85 -19.13 0.34 -10.51
CA VAL A 85 -18.35 -0.82 -10.95
C VAL A 85 -17.21 -1.03 -9.96
N VAL A 86 -16.92 -2.26 -9.60
CA VAL A 86 -15.90 -2.59 -8.61
C VAL A 86 -14.55 -2.69 -9.29
N LEU A 87 -13.60 -1.84 -8.93
CA LEU A 87 -12.24 -1.87 -9.49
C LEU A 87 -11.46 -3.07 -8.96
N VAL A 88 -10.66 -3.70 -9.82
CA VAL A 88 -9.70 -4.75 -9.45
C VAL A 88 -8.32 -4.28 -9.91
N PRO A 89 -7.59 -3.53 -9.06
CA PRO A 89 -6.23 -3.12 -9.36
C PRO A 89 -5.30 -4.33 -9.45
N LEU A 90 -4.49 -4.40 -10.50
CA LEU A 90 -3.51 -5.45 -10.74
C LEU A 90 -2.11 -4.86 -10.78
N ASP A 91 -1.14 -5.65 -10.35
CA ASP A 91 0.28 -5.33 -10.49
C ASP A 91 0.72 -5.75 -11.90
N PRO A 92 1.21 -4.82 -12.75
CA PRO A 92 1.63 -5.16 -14.12
C PRO A 92 2.83 -6.12 -14.21
N SER A 93 3.44 -6.45 -13.08
CA SER A 93 4.53 -7.44 -13.00
C SER A 93 4.07 -8.87 -12.68
N LEU A 94 2.74 -9.11 -12.57
CA LEU A 94 2.19 -10.44 -12.29
C LEU A 94 2.52 -11.43 -13.41
N THR A 95 2.82 -12.65 -13.01
CA THR A 95 2.94 -13.77 -13.96
C THR A 95 1.57 -14.17 -14.54
N ALA A 96 1.54 -14.85 -15.69
CA ALA A 96 0.32 -15.37 -16.32
C ALA A 96 -0.54 -16.18 -15.33
N HIS A 97 0.10 -16.99 -14.47
CA HIS A 97 -0.59 -17.81 -13.48
C HIS A 97 -1.29 -16.96 -12.39
N GLU A 98 -0.61 -15.96 -11.86
CA GLU A 98 -1.15 -15.07 -10.83
C GLU A 98 -2.25 -14.18 -11.38
N LEU A 99 -2.02 -13.59 -12.57
CA LEU A 99 -2.97 -12.77 -13.28
C LEU A 99 -4.26 -13.55 -13.57
N LYS A 100 -4.14 -14.74 -14.16
CA LYS A 100 -5.27 -15.63 -14.44
C LYS A 100 -6.07 -15.96 -13.17
N TYR A 101 -5.38 -16.26 -12.07
CA TYR A 101 -6.05 -16.53 -10.80
C TYR A 101 -6.88 -15.33 -10.33
N GLN A 102 -6.32 -14.12 -10.33
CA GLN A 102 -7.00 -12.94 -9.84
C GLN A 102 -8.20 -12.56 -10.72
N LEU A 103 -8.03 -12.58 -12.05
CA LEU A 103 -9.10 -12.28 -13.00
C LEU A 103 -10.28 -13.27 -12.90
N ARG A 104 -9.99 -14.57 -12.77
CA ARG A 104 -11.02 -15.61 -12.58
C ARG A 104 -11.71 -15.50 -11.23
N HIS A 105 -10.94 -15.36 -10.15
CA HIS A 105 -11.50 -15.29 -8.81
C HIS A 105 -12.40 -14.06 -8.64
N ALA A 106 -12.00 -12.90 -9.18
CA ALA A 106 -12.80 -11.70 -9.17
C ALA A 106 -13.95 -11.72 -10.22
N GLU A 107 -14.00 -12.70 -11.14
CA GLU A 107 -14.97 -12.75 -12.26
C GLU A 107 -14.99 -11.43 -13.04
N VAL A 108 -13.82 -10.99 -13.49
CA VAL A 108 -13.63 -9.72 -14.19
C VAL A 108 -14.41 -9.72 -15.52
N ARG A 109 -15.15 -8.64 -15.79
CA ARG A 109 -15.95 -8.44 -17.01
C ARG A 109 -15.23 -7.65 -18.08
N ALA A 110 -14.40 -6.69 -17.68
CA ALA A 110 -13.56 -5.90 -18.56
C ALA A 110 -12.22 -5.64 -17.90
N ALA A 111 -11.16 -5.47 -18.70
CA ALA A 111 -9.83 -5.15 -18.23
C ALA A 111 -9.26 -3.98 -19.02
N VAL A 112 -8.66 -3.01 -18.35
CA VAL A 112 -7.88 -1.92 -18.93
C VAL A 112 -6.41 -2.26 -18.75
N VAL A 113 -5.66 -2.37 -19.83
CA VAL A 113 -4.32 -2.99 -19.83
C VAL A 113 -3.34 -2.10 -20.59
N ALA A 114 -2.14 -1.92 -20.05
CA ALA A 114 -1.04 -1.34 -20.79
C ALA A 114 -0.57 -2.31 -21.90
N GLU A 115 -0.20 -1.81 -23.06
CA GLU A 115 0.35 -2.68 -24.11
C GLU A 115 1.66 -3.31 -23.69
N THR A 116 2.51 -2.52 -23.05
CA THR A 116 3.83 -2.98 -22.56
C THR A 116 4.12 -2.37 -21.19
N TYR A 117 4.85 -3.11 -20.36
CA TYR A 117 5.37 -2.62 -19.09
C TYR A 117 6.76 -3.21 -18.83
N GLU A 118 7.77 -2.38 -18.54
CA GLU A 118 9.15 -2.79 -18.25
C GLU A 118 9.76 -3.78 -19.28
N GLY A 119 9.40 -3.61 -20.54
CA GLY A 119 9.85 -4.49 -21.62
C GLY A 119 9.04 -5.77 -21.80
N SER A 120 8.09 -6.04 -20.91
CA SER A 120 7.14 -7.14 -21.05
C SER A 120 5.98 -6.75 -21.95
N ASP A 121 5.57 -7.63 -22.86
CA ASP A 121 4.39 -7.48 -23.70
C ASP A 121 3.18 -8.02 -22.94
N LEU A 122 2.38 -7.10 -22.35
CA LEU A 122 1.19 -7.51 -21.60
C LEU A 122 0.07 -7.99 -22.53
N VAL A 123 0.04 -7.53 -23.76
CA VAL A 123 -0.96 -7.99 -24.73
C VAL A 123 -0.76 -9.48 -25.05
N GLU A 124 0.49 -9.91 -25.24
CA GLU A 124 0.82 -11.33 -25.42
C GLU A 124 0.45 -12.16 -24.18
N LEU A 125 0.72 -11.62 -22.98
CA LEU A 125 0.34 -12.26 -21.71
C LEU A 125 -1.18 -12.46 -21.61
N TYR A 126 -1.97 -11.44 -21.97
CA TYR A 126 -3.43 -11.56 -21.96
C TYR A 126 -3.94 -12.50 -23.05
N ASP A 127 -3.35 -12.51 -24.25
CA ASP A 127 -3.71 -13.45 -25.33
C ASP A 127 -3.54 -14.91 -24.89
N GLU A 128 -2.46 -15.23 -24.18
CA GLU A 128 -2.22 -16.56 -23.62
C GLU A 128 -3.34 -17.01 -22.67
N ILE A 129 -3.79 -16.12 -21.75
CA ILE A 129 -4.74 -16.48 -20.70
C ILE A 129 -6.21 -16.26 -21.07
N LEU A 130 -6.49 -15.51 -22.14
CA LEU A 130 -7.83 -15.11 -22.56
C LEU A 130 -8.79 -16.29 -22.83
N PRO A 131 -8.36 -17.44 -23.41
CA PRO A 131 -9.20 -18.62 -23.55
C PRO A 131 -9.74 -19.18 -22.23
N ASP A 132 -9.01 -18.98 -21.14
CA ASP A 132 -9.37 -19.45 -19.79
C ASP A 132 -10.27 -18.45 -19.03
N LEU A 133 -10.61 -17.31 -19.64
CA LEU A 133 -11.35 -16.20 -19.02
C LEU A 133 -12.67 -15.93 -19.77
N PRO A 134 -13.65 -16.85 -19.76
CA PRO A 134 -14.89 -16.71 -20.52
C PRO A 134 -15.77 -15.54 -20.05
N GLU A 135 -15.55 -15.06 -18.83
CA GLU A 135 -16.29 -13.92 -18.27
C GLU A 135 -15.72 -12.56 -18.72
N LEU A 136 -14.47 -12.52 -19.18
CA LEU A 136 -13.81 -11.31 -19.69
C LEU A 136 -14.34 -11.01 -21.11
N ARG A 137 -15.15 -9.94 -21.21
CA ARG A 137 -15.88 -9.56 -22.43
C ARG A 137 -15.24 -8.39 -23.17
N ALA A 138 -14.40 -7.62 -22.51
CA ALA A 138 -13.71 -6.48 -23.11
C ALA A 138 -12.29 -6.37 -22.56
N LEU A 139 -11.33 -6.30 -23.46
CA LEU A 139 -9.94 -5.97 -23.19
C LEU A 139 -9.67 -4.60 -23.80
N ILE A 140 -9.35 -3.62 -22.96
CA ILE A 140 -9.22 -2.21 -23.35
C ILE A 140 -7.76 -1.84 -23.25
N LEU A 141 -7.10 -1.66 -24.39
CA LEU A 141 -5.67 -1.38 -24.46
C LEU A 141 -5.37 0.11 -24.35
N VAL A 142 -4.41 0.44 -23.49
CA VAL A 142 -3.81 1.76 -23.37
C VAL A 142 -2.43 1.73 -24.01
N GLY A 143 -2.30 2.35 -25.17
CA GLY A 143 -1.08 2.37 -25.97
C GLY A 143 -1.33 2.86 -27.39
N GLY A 144 -0.37 2.66 -28.30
CA GLY A 144 -0.38 3.22 -29.64
C GLY A 144 -0.40 2.21 -30.80
N THR A 145 -0.42 0.90 -30.51
CA THR A 145 -0.28 -0.12 -31.58
C THR A 145 -1.65 -0.59 -32.13
N ASP A 146 -1.63 -1.01 -33.42
CA ASP A 146 -2.79 -1.57 -34.12
C ASP A 146 -2.87 -3.10 -33.95
N ARG A 147 -2.60 -3.60 -32.75
CA ARG A 147 -2.72 -5.04 -32.48
C ARG A 147 -4.18 -5.42 -32.23
N TRP A 148 -4.74 -6.21 -33.14
CA TRP A 148 -6.05 -6.82 -33.00
C TRP A 148 -5.87 -8.31 -32.71
N LEU A 149 -6.24 -8.73 -31.50
CA LEU A 149 -6.15 -10.13 -31.10
C LEU A 149 -7.50 -10.85 -31.21
N ASP A 150 -8.58 -10.12 -30.94
CA ASP A 150 -9.92 -10.68 -30.78
C ASP A 150 -10.98 -9.57 -30.93
N ASP A 151 -12.23 -9.91 -31.25
CA ASP A 151 -13.37 -8.98 -31.33
C ASP A 151 -13.68 -8.28 -29.99
N ARG A 152 -13.12 -8.76 -28.89
CA ARG A 152 -13.24 -8.19 -27.55
C ARG A 152 -12.19 -7.10 -27.25
N VAL A 153 -11.28 -6.82 -28.17
CA VAL A 153 -10.20 -5.84 -27.96
C VAL A 153 -10.63 -4.46 -28.44
N TYR A 154 -10.43 -3.47 -27.57
CA TYR A 154 -10.80 -2.08 -27.81
C TYR A 154 -9.61 -1.18 -27.48
N ARG A 155 -9.52 -0.02 -28.16
CA ARG A 155 -8.54 1.02 -27.79
C ARG A 155 -9.17 2.00 -26.82
N TYR A 156 -8.49 2.28 -25.74
CA TYR A 156 -8.92 3.27 -24.75
C TYR A 156 -9.20 4.64 -25.39
N ALA A 157 -8.27 5.14 -26.21
CA ALA A 157 -8.41 6.44 -26.89
C ALA A 157 -9.66 6.54 -27.75
N ASP A 158 -10.03 5.47 -28.48
CA ASP A 158 -11.23 5.42 -29.31
C ASP A 158 -12.52 5.43 -28.49
N LEU A 159 -12.50 4.78 -27.33
CA LEU A 159 -13.64 4.72 -26.44
C LEU A 159 -13.96 6.08 -25.82
N VAL A 160 -12.91 6.84 -25.45
CA VAL A 160 -13.05 8.15 -24.82
C VAL A 160 -13.38 9.23 -25.84
N SER A 161 -12.74 9.22 -27.04
CA SER A 161 -12.91 10.27 -28.05
C SER A 161 -14.30 10.30 -28.72
N LYS A 162 -14.97 9.17 -28.81
CA LYS A 162 -16.26 9.01 -29.54
C LYS A 162 -17.49 9.45 -28.74
N ARG A 163 -17.34 9.83 -27.49
CA ARG A 163 -18.47 10.12 -26.60
C ARG A 163 -18.46 11.53 -26.04
N SER A 164 -19.58 12.21 -26.19
CA SER A 164 -19.84 13.46 -25.47
C SER A 164 -20.25 13.09 -24.05
N ALA A 165 -19.51 13.60 -23.06
CA ALA A 165 -19.86 13.44 -21.66
C ALA A 165 -21.24 14.09 -21.39
N ALA A 166 -22.31 13.33 -21.52
CA ALA A 166 -23.55 13.71 -20.88
C ALA A 166 -23.35 13.52 -19.36
N PRO A 167 -23.81 14.45 -18.52
CA PRO A 167 -23.75 14.24 -17.09
C PRO A 167 -24.61 13.02 -16.74
N GLY A 168 -23.97 11.86 -16.70
CA GLY A 168 -24.59 10.63 -16.22
C GLY A 168 -24.96 10.84 -14.78
N VAL A 169 -26.21 10.58 -14.43
CA VAL A 169 -26.67 10.63 -13.04
C VAL A 169 -25.89 9.56 -12.29
N ILE A 170 -24.92 9.98 -11.47
CA ILE A 170 -24.39 9.13 -10.42
C ILE A 170 -25.57 8.88 -9.50
N ALA A 171 -26.06 7.66 -9.43
CA ALA A 171 -26.87 7.22 -8.31
C ALA A 171 -25.90 6.60 -7.29
N PRO A 172 -25.32 7.39 -6.39
CA PRO A 172 -24.42 6.87 -5.41
C PRO A 172 -25.21 5.93 -4.50
N GLY A 173 -24.77 4.69 -4.38
CA GLY A 173 -25.20 3.81 -3.31
C GLY A 173 -24.72 4.34 -1.95
N ASP A 174 -25.03 3.64 -0.89
CA ASP A 174 -24.47 3.93 0.43
C ASP A 174 -22.94 3.70 0.39
N PRO A 175 -22.11 4.73 0.59
CA PRO A 175 -20.66 4.64 0.48
C PRO A 175 -20.03 3.67 1.48
N ALA A 176 -20.70 3.39 2.60
CA ALA A 176 -20.21 2.48 3.63
C ALA A 176 -20.32 1.01 3.20
N SER A 177 -21.34 0.66 2.41
CA SER A 177 -21.62 -0.71 1.97
C SER A 177 -21.32 -0.95 0.49
N GLN A 178 -21.17 0.11 -0.33
CA GLN A 178 -20.88 0.00 -1.75
C GLN A 178 -19.39 -0.31 -1.96
N PRO A 179 -19.02 -1.47 -2.57
CA PRO A 179 -17.65 -1.78 -2.90
C PRO A 179 -17.07 -0.79 -3.92
N LEU A 180 -15.87 -0.26 -3.63
CA LEU A 180 -15.07 0.53 -4.55
C LEU A 180 -14.07 -0.35 -5.29
N ALA A 181 -13.37 -1.23 -4.55
CA ALA A 181 -12.34 -2.07 -5.13
C ALA A 181 -12.19 -3.43 -4.41
N ILE A 182 -11.59 -4.37 -5.14
CA ILE A 182 -11.07 -5.65 -4.63
C ILE A 182 -9.57 -5.63 -4.83
N LEU A 183 -8.81 -5.54 -3.73
CA LEU A 183 -7.34 -5.55 -3.77
C LEU A 183 -6.80 -6.90 -3.30
N TYR A 184 -5.94 -7.51 -4.11
CA TYR A 184 -5.34 -8.79 -3.76
C TYR A 184 -4.11 -8.62 -2.88
N THR A 185 -4.09 -9.37 -1.78
CA THR A 185 -2.94 -9.44 -0.85
C THR A 185 -2.35 -10.84 -0.84
N SER A 186 -1.03 -10.92 -0.65
CA SER A 186 -0.35 -12.21 -0.46
C SER A 186 -0.80 -12.84 0.86
N GLY A 187 -1.70 -13.81 0.78
CA GLY A 187 -2.19 -14.54 1.96
C GLY A 187 -1.07 -15.33 2.63
N THR A 188 -1.10 -15.42 3.96
CA THR A 188 -0.15 -16.21 4.76
C THR A 188 -0.20 -17.73 4.45
N MET A 189 -1.24 -18.22 3.78
CA MET A 189 -1.47 -19.64 3.47
C MET A 189 -1.49 -19.99 1.97
N GLY A 190 -0.87 -19.22 1.09
CA GLY A 190 -0.52 -19.62 -0.27
C GLY A 190 -1.35 -19.02 -1.40
N LYS A 191 -2.65 -18.74 -1.26
CA LYS A 191 -3.45 -18.09 -2.32
C LYS A 191 -3.74 -16.63 -1.98
N PRO A 192 -3.61 -15.69 -2.94
CA PRO A 192 -3.97 -14.29 -2.72
C PRO A 192 -5.45 -14.15 -2.31
N LYS A 193 -5.71 -13.24 -1.35
CA LYS A 193 -7.07 -12.92 -0.88
C LYS A 193 -7.50 -11.58 -1.44
N GLY A 194 -8.70 -11.49 -2.00
CA GLY A 194 -9.27 -10.26 -2.49
C GLY A 194 -9.96 -9.47 -1.38
N VAL A 195 -9.33 -8.42 -0.89
CA VAL A 195 -9.89 -7.52 0.14
C VAL A 195 -10.89 -6.58 -0.50
N VAL A 196 -12.14 -6.60 -0.05
CA VAL A 196 -13.20 -5.71 -0.54
C VAL A 196 -13.23 -4.44 0.29
N VAL A 197 -12.87 -3.31 -0.32
CA VAL A 197 -12.94 -2.00 0.32
C VAL A 197 -14.10 -1.18 -0.24
N SER A 198 -14.77 -0.43 0.64
CA SER A 198 -15.86 0.47 0.27
C SER A 198 -15.35 1.86 -0.10
N HIS A 199 -16.23 2.71 -0.65
CA HIS A 199 -15.93 4.13 -0.85
C HIS A 199 -15.58 4.80 0.48
N ASP A 200 -16.34 4.51 1.54
CA ASP A 200 -16.12 5.10 2.87
C ASP A 200 -14.77 4.70 3.46
N ASN A 201 -14.36 3.42 3.33
CA ASN A 201 -13.05 2.97 3.82
C ASN A 201 -11.91 3.86 3.28
N ILE A 202 -11.94 4.17 1.98
CA ILE A 202 -10.89 4.95 1.31
C ILE A 202 -11.00 6.44 1.62
N THR A 203 -12.20 7.00 1.53
CA THR A 203 -12.37 8.45 1.62
C THR A 203 -12.23 8.98 3.04
N MET A 204 -12.71 8.23 4.05
CA MET A 204 -12.55 8.65 5.44
C MET A 204 -11.09 8.59 5.89
N THR A 205 -10.34 7.55 5.49
CA THR A 205 -8.92 7.45 5.78
C THR A 205 -8.11 8.52 5.05
N ALA A 206 -8.48 8.84 3.79
CA ALA A 206 -7.86 9.92 3.02
C ALA A 206 -8.07 11.29 3.69
N ARG A 207 -9.28 11.58 4.17
CA ARG A 207 -9.57 12.81 4.93
C ARG A 207 -8.76 12.89 6.22
N ALA A 208 -8.70 11.79 6.98
CA ALA A 208 -7.93 11.76 8.22
C ALA A 208 -6.43 11.99 7.96
N SER A 209 -5.87 11.39 6.92
CA SER A 209 -4.48 11.61 6.51
C SER A 209 -4.25 13.04 6.01
N SER A 210 -5.17 13.58 5.20
CA SER A 210 -5.11 14.98 4.74
C SER A 210 -5.13 15.95 5.92
N GLN A 211 -5.97 15.74 6.92
CA GLN A 211 -6.02 16.55 8.13
C GLN A 211 -4.74 16.45 8.96
N ALA A 212 -4.20 15.23 9.14
CA ALA A 212 -2.96 15.01 9.90
C ALA A 212 -1.75 15.69 9.25
N LEU A 213 -1.73 15.80 7.91
CA LEU A 213 -0.68 16.46 7.14
C LEU A 213 -0.94 17.95 6.86
N GLY A 214 -2.14 18.44 7.17
CA GLY A 214 -2.60 19.77 6.78
C GLY A 214 -2.55 19.96 5.25
N THR A 215 -2.94 18.92 4.47
CA THR A 215 -2.93 18.99 3.01
C THR A 215 -4.03 19.92 2.51
N THR A 216 -3.69 20.77 1.54
CA THR A 216 -4.58 21.79 0.96
C THR A 216 -4.59 21.72 -0.55
N GLY A 217 -5.47 22.48 -1.19
CA GLY A 217 -5.52 22.60 -2.65
C GLY A 217 -4.29 23.23 -3.31
N GLU A 218 -3.42 23.85 -2.54
CA GLU A 218 -2.16 24.43 -3.04
C GLU A 218 -1.01 23.40 -3.08
N ASP A 219 -1.25 22.22 -2.50
CA ASP A 219 -0.22 21.18 -2.45
C ASP A 219 -0.09 20.41 -3.76
N ARG A 220 1.12 19.93 -3.99
CA ARG A 220 1.49 19.09 -5.09
C ARG A 220 2.03 17.78 -4.52
N VAL A 221 1.30 16.70 -4.74
CA VAL A 221 1.54 15.38 -4.14
C VAL A 221 2.30 14.51 -5.11
N LEU A 222 3.44 13.93 -4.69
CA LEU A 222 4.16 12.95 -5.51
C LEU A 222 3.40 11.61 -5.55
N GLY A 223 2.98 11.20 -6.73
CA GLY A 223 2.35 9.91 -7.00
C GLY A 223 3.36 8.88 -7.50
N ALA A 224 4.32 8.49 -6.65
CA ALA A 224 5.35 7.50 -6.96
C ALA A 224 5.10 6.14 -6.30
N VAL A 225 4.22 6.09 -5.28
CA VAL A 225 3.75 4.81 -4.73
C VAL A 225 2.88 4.11 -5.78
N PRO A 226 3.07 2.79 -6.02
CA PRO A 226 2.29 2.07 -7.03
C PRO A 226 0.78 2.20 -6.80
N VAL A 227 0.06 2.76 -7.77
CA VAL A 227 -1.38 3.07 -7.66
C VAL A 227 -2.26 1.83 -7.54
N PHE A 228 -1.79 0.67 -7.97
CA PHE A 228 -2.50 -0.61 -7.83
C PHE A 228 -2.48 -1.14 -6.39
N THR A 229 -1.68 -0.55 -5.50
CA THR A 229 -1.69 -0.87 -4.07
C THR A 229 -2.72 -0.02 -3.33
N ILE A 230 -3.15 -0.49 -2.15
CA ILE A 230 -4.06 0.29 -1.30
C ILE A 230 -3.43 1.64 -0.91
N PHE A 231 -2.11 1.70 -0.70
CA PHE A 231 -1.42 2.94 -0.35
C PHE A 231 -1.36 3.91 -1.53
N GLY A 232 -1.07 3.44 -2.75
CA GLY A 232 -1.11 4.30 -3.94
C GLY A 232 -2.51 4.82 -4.25
N MET A 233 -3.54 3.98 -4.15
CA MET A 233 -4.95 4.40 -4.26
C MET A 233 -5.29 5.45 -3.20
N HIS A 234 -4.79 5.30 -1.98
CA HIS A 234 -4.97 6.28 -0.90
C HIS A 234 -4.31 7.63 -1.22
N VAL A 235 -3.11 7.63 -1.82
CA VAL A 235 -2.44 8.88 -2.28
C VAL A 235 -3.32 9.63 -3.28
N VAL A 236 -3.94 8.91 -4.24
CA VAL A 236 -4.93 9.50 -5.16
C VAL A 236 -6.11 10.10 -4.40
N ALA A 237 -6.68 9.35 -3.44
CA ALA A 237 -7.82 9.81 -2.66
C ALA A 237 -7.49 11.00 -1.74
N VAL A 238 -6.30 11.05 -1.11
CA VAL A 238 -5.80 12.20 -0.33
C VAL A 238 -5.74 13.45 -1.21
N THR A 239 -5.20 13.31 -2.43
CA THR A 239 -5.10 14.41 -3.39
C THR A 239 -6.48 14.94 -3.76
N ILE A 240 -7.44 14.05 -4.04
CA ILE A 240 -8.83 14.43 -4.36
C ILE A 240 -9.49 15.15 -3.19
N THR A 241 -9.39 14.62 -1.97
CA THR A 241 -10.03 15.19 -0.78
C THR A 241 -9.48 16.56 -0.40
N ALA A 242 -8.23 16.85 -0.74
CA ALA A 242 -7.58 18.13 -0.51
C ALA A 242 -7.80 19.14 -1.65
N GLY A 243 -8.31 18.72 -2.82
CA GLY A 243 -8.36 19.53 -4.01
C GLY A 243 -6.96 19.87 -4.57
N ALA A 244 -5.96 19.02 -4.32
CA ALA A 244 -4.54 19.20 -4.63
C ALA A 244 -4.18 18.72 -6.04
N THR A 245 -2.91 18.84 -6.43
CA THR A 245 -2.36 18.32 -7.69
C THR A 245 -1.61 17.02 -7.46
N LEU A 246 -1.87 15.98 -8.24
CA LEU A 246 -1.15 14.71 -8.26
C LEU A 246 -0.10 14.71 -9.36
N VAL A 247 1.18 14.60 -8.98
CA VAL A 247 2.31 14.52 -9.88
C VAL A 247 2.74 13.07 -9.98
N LEU A 248 2.36 12.40 -11.07
CA LEU A 248 2.60 10.98 -11.26
C LEU A 248 4.02 10.70 -11.76
N GLN A 249 4.66 9.73 -11.14
CA GLN A 249 5.83 9.05 -11.66
C GLN A 249 5.41 7.63 -12.05
N GLU A 250 5.65 7.23 -13.30
CA GLU A 250 5.21 5.94 -13.85
C GLU A 250 5.62 4.76 -12.96
N ARG A 251 6.87 4.74 -12.59
CA ARG A 251 7.49 3.82 -11.65
C ARG A 251 8.49 4.59 -10.80
N PHE A 252 8.58 4.26 -9.53
CA PHE A 252 9.55 4.90 -8.66
C PHE A 252 10.99 4.59 -9.09
N ASP A 253 11.75 5.63 -9.36
CA ASP A 253 13.20 5.68 -9.34
C ASP A 253 13.63 6.97 -8.64
N ALA A 254 14.72 6.91 -7.88
CA ALA A 254 15.10 8.00 -7.00
C ALA A 254 15.50 9.27 -7.76
N ALA A 255 16.31 9.16 -8.81
CA ALA A 255 16.77 10.29 -9.61
C ALA A 255 15.60 11.00 -10.30
N GLY A 256 14.69 10.23 -10.93
CA GLY A 256 13.49 10.76 -11.56
C GLY A 256 12.55 11.41 -10.57
N ALA A 257 12.38 10.82 -9.37
CA ALA A 257 11.56 11.42 -8.30
C ALA A 257 12.13 12.76 -7.83
N LEU A 258 13.44 12.85 -7.58
CA LEU A 258 14.10 14.11 -7.21
C LEU A 258 13.96 15.18 -8.31
N ALA A 259 14.12 14.79 -9.57
CA ALA A 259 13.90 15.68 -10.71
C ALA A 259 12.45 16.19 -10.78
N LEU A 260 11.46 15.31 -10.56
CA LEU A 260 10.03 15.67 -10.48
C LEU A 260 9.74 16.59 -9.31
N ILE A 261 10.24 16.27 -8.11
CA ILE A 261 10.06 17.09 -6.91
C ILE A 261 10.52 18.54 -7.18
N ARG A 262 11.70 18.69 -7.76
CA ARG A 262 12.24 20.01 -8.09
C ARG A 262 11.43 20.71 -9.20
N ARG A 263 11.22 20.03 -10.34
CA ARG A 263 10.56 20.58 -11.52
C ARG A 263 9.12 21.01 -11.22
N GLU A 264 8.39 20.15 -10.54
CA GLU A 264 6.97 20.34 -10.24
C GLU A 264 6.73 21.01 -8.89
N ARG A 265 7.80 21.34 -8.13
CA ARG A 265 7.71 21.96 -6.80
C ARG A 265 6.80 21.13 -5.85
N VAL A 266 7.01 19.83 -5.82
CA VAL A 266 6.26 18.91 -4.96
C VAL A 266 6.38 19.34 -3.50
N THR A 267 5.26 19.30 -2.78
CA THR A 267 5.17 19.72 -1.36
C THR A 267 4.88 18.55 -0.43
N ILE A 268 4.26 17.49 -0.94
CA ILE A 268 3.89 16.30 -0.16
C ILE A 268 4.51 15.05 -0.81
N VAL A 269 5.24 14.27 -0.02
CA VAL A 269 5.88 13.02 -0.47
C VAL A 269 5.40 11.87 0.41
N HIS A 270 4.62 10.97 -0.18
CA HIS A 270 4.25 9.71 0.47
C HIS A 270 5.17 8.59 -0.02
N GLY A 271 5.53 7.67 0.87
CA GLY A 271 6.35 6.55 0.46
C GLY A 271 6.51 5.47 1.52
N VAL A 272 7.06 4.35 1.09
CA VAL A 272 7.56 3.31 2.00
C VAL A 272 8.98 3.68 2.45
N PRO A 273 9.49 3.16 3.59
CA PRO A 273 10.82 3.48 4.09
C PRO A 273 11.93 3.38 3.05
N THR A 274 11.93 2.31 2.24
CA THR A 274 12.93 2.07 1.19
C THR A 274 12.95 3.19 0.14
N MET A 275 11.81 3.77 -0.21
CA MET A 275 11.77 4.89 -1.16
C MET A 275 12.53 6.10 -0.62
N PHE A 276 12.34 6.44 0.65
CA PHE A 276 13.04 7.55 1.30
C PHE A 276 14.54 7.27 1.43
N GLU A 277 14.92 6.03 1.76
CA GLU A 277 16.33 5.61 1.77
C GLU A 277 16.99 5.82 0.39
N LEU A 278 16.33 5.36 -0.67
CA LEU A 278 16.84 5.49 -2.04
C LEU A 278 16.93 6.95 -2.47
N LEU A 279 15.96 7.80 -2.11
CA LEU A 279 16.03 9.23 -2.39
C LEU A 279 17.26 9.87 -1.72
N MET A 280 17.51 9.58 -0.44
CA MET A 280 18.63 10.16 0.31
C MET A 280 20.01 9.61 -0.10
N ARG A 281 20.04 8.40 -0.69
CA ARG A 281 21.28 7.80 -1.20
C ARG A 281 21.60 8.22 -2.63
N ASP A 282 20.66 8.80 -3.35
CA ASP A 282 20.89 9.24 -4.74
C ASP A 282 21.94 10.37 -4.77
N PRO A 283 22.97 10.29 -5.63
CA PRO A 283 24.00 11.31 -5.71
C PRO A 283 23.49 12.73 -5.99
N SER A 284 22.32 12.84 -6.65
CA SER A 284 21.71 14.13 -6.95
C SER A 284 20.92 14.72 -5.76
N PHE A 285 20.78 14.00 -4.64
CA PHE A 285 19.97 14.45 -3.49
C PHE A 285 20.46 15.79 -2.93
N GLU A 286 21.76 15.93 -2.66
CA GLU A 286 22.33 17.17 -2.11
C GLU A 286 22.18 18.36 -3.05
N GLU A 287 22.35 18.15 -4.37
CA GLU A 287 22.16 19.19 -5.38
C GLU A 287 20.68 19.54 -5.57
N SER A 288 19.81 18.52 -5.46
CA SER A 288 18.36 18.62 -5.69
C SER A 288 17.58 18.81 -4.40
N LYS A 289 18.25 19.07 -3.26
CA LYS A 289 17.65 19.07 -1.92
C LYS A 289 16.21 19.57 -1.96
N PRO A 290 15.23 18.71 -1.63
CA PRO A 290 13.81 18.99 -1.92
C PRO A 290 13.23 19.99 -0.92
N THR A 291 13.64 21.25 -1.06
CA THR A 291 13.27 22.36 -0.14
C THR A 291 11.79 22.72 -0.16
N THR A 292 11.04 22.24 -1.15
CA THR A 292 9.59 22.45 -1.23
C THR A 292 8.80 21.40 -0.46
N CYS A 293 9.41 20.24 -0.18
CA CYS A 293 8.74 19.16 0.54
C CYS A 293 8.53 19.56 1.99
N ARG A 294 7.27 19.70 2.38
CA ARG A 294 6.90 20.11 3.74
C ARG A 294 6.42 18.96 4.60
N SER A 295 5.84 17.91 3.99
CA SER A 295 5.30 16.77 4.74
C SER A 295 5.02 15.56 3.85
N GLY A 296 4.53 14.48 4.46
CA GLY A 296 4.10 13.25 3.83
C GLY A 296 3.83 12.14 4.83
N LEU A 297 3.48 10.95 4.32
CA LEU A 297 3.35 9.74 5.11
C LEU A 297 4.48 8.77 4.80
N VAL A 298 5.10 8.23 5.85
CA VAL A 298 5.92 7.02 5.76
C VAL A 298 5.10 5.87 6.32
N ALA A 299 4.81 4.87 5.49
CA ALA A 299 3.93 3.75 5.85
C ALA A 299 4.27 2.47 5.08
N GLY A 300 3.52 1.39 5.32
CA GLY A 300 3.59 0.13 4.57
C GLY A 300 4.60 -0.88 5.10
N SER A 301 5.63 -0.44 5.80
CA SER A 301 6.59 -1.28 6.53
C SER A 301 7.13 -0.54 7.75
N PRO A 302 7.85 -1.22 8.67
CA PRO A 302 8.44 -0.58 9.84
C PRO A 302 9.40 0.55 9.47
N VAL A 303 9.34 1.65 10.22
CA VAL A 303 10.23 2.81 10.09
C VAL A 303 11.16 2.81 11.28
N SER A 304 12.48 2.79 11.06
CA SER A 304 13.44 2.91 12.17
C SER A 304 13.49 4.35 12.70
N PRO A 305 13.80 4.55 13.99
CA PRO A 305 13.97 5.87 14.57
C PRO A 305 14.98 6.75 13.83
N ASP A 306 16.11 6.15 13.43
CA ASP A 306 17.15 6.84 12.65
C ASP A 306 16.62 7.33 11.29
N LEU A 307 15.99 6.45 10.53
CA LEU A 307 15.41 6.80 9.24
C LEU A 307 14.39 7.93 9.38
N ALA A 308 13.48 7.83 10.34
CA ALA A 308 12.50 8.87 10.60
C ALA A 308 13.18 10.22 10.92
N GLY A 309 14.26 10.21 11.70
CA GLY A 309 15.06 11.38 12.00
C GLY A 309 15.74 11.99 10.78
N ARG A 310 16.36 11.18 9.93
CA ARG A 310 17.01 11.62 8.68
C ARG A 310 16.01 12.21 7.67
N ILE A 311 14.86 11.58 7.50
CA ILE A 311 13.82 12.10 6.59
C ILE A 311 13.35 13.48 7.07
N ARG A 312 13.11 13.66 8.38
CA ARG A 312 12.61 14.92 8.94
C ARG A 312 13.57 16.10 8.82
N GLN A 313 14.83 15.86 8.49
CA GLN A 313 15.77 16.96 8.20
C GLN A 313 15.42 17.73 6.92
N TRP A 314 14.63 17.13 6.01
CA TRP A 314 14.25 17.75 4.74
C TRP A 314 12.75 17.68 4.42
N CYS A 315 12.00 16.77 5.04
CA CYS A 315 10.56 16.61 4.88
C CYS A 315 9.94 16.18 6.21
N ASP A 316 9.07 17.01 6.80
CA ASP A 316 8.49 16.72 8.12
C ASP A 316 7.36 15.68 8.03
N VAL A 317 7.76 14.43 7.78
CA VAL A 317 6.85 13.30 7.58
C VAL A 317 6.19 12.83 8.88
N GLN A 318 4.97 12.26 8.72
CA GLN A 318 4.27 11.53 9.74
C GLN A 318 4.37 10.02 9.48
N ILE A 319 4.43 9.22 10.55
CA ILE A 319 4.38 7.76 10.44
C ILE A 319 2.93 7.33 10.53
N ALA A 320 2.50 6.49 9.59
CA ALA A 320 1.17 5.91 9.59
C ALA A 320 1.23 4.38 9.59
N TYR A 321 0.25 3.76 10.23
CA TYR A 321 0.07 2.31 10.24
C TYR A 321 -1.31 1.96 9.71
N GLY A 322 -1.34 0.86 8.98
CA GLY A 322 -2.56 0.21 8.53
C GLY A 322 -2.29 -0.93 7.55
N LEU A 323 -3.36 -1.54 7.09
CA LEU A 323 -3.39 -2.71 6.24
C LEU A 323 -4.32 -2.45 5.05
N THR A 324 -4.28 -3.31 4.04
CA THR A 324 -5.28 -3.29 2.97
C THR A 324 -6.68 -3.46 3.55
N GLU A 325 -6.82 -4.34 4.54
CA GLU A 325 -8.05 -4.64 5.27
C GLU A 325 -8.57 -3.47 6.14
N THR A 326 -7.81 -2.38 6.25
CA THR A 326 -8.17 -1.20 7.05
C THR A 326 -8.16 0.11 6.25
N GLY A 327 -8.21 0.05 4.95
CA GLY A 327 -8.49 1.06 3.99
C GLY A 327 -7.68 2.36 3.86
N PRO A 328 -6.35 2.45 3.95
CA PRO A 328 -5.27 1.69 4.60
C PRO A 328 -4.85 2.22 5.97
N THR A 329 -5.44 3.32 6.49
CA THR A 329 -4.93 4.01 7.68
C THR A 329 -5.74 3.70 8.92
N VAL A 330 -5.04 3.23 9.96
CA VAL A 330 -5.58 3.00 11.32
C VAL A 330 -5.11 4.08 12.26
N THR A 331 -3.80 4.34 12.26
CA THR A 331 -3.16 5.34 13.14
C THR A 331 -2.23 6.23 12.34
N VAL A 332 -1.99 7.43 12.85
CA VAL A 332 -1.03 8.38 12.27
C VAL A 332 -0.45 9.24 13.39
N THR A 333 0.86 9.55 13.32
CA THR A 333 1.48 10.57 14.16
C THR A 333 1.07 11.96 13.70
N ARG A 334 1.19 12.97 14.56
CA ARG A 334 0.77 14.34 14.30
C ARG A 334 1.93 15.31 14.54
N PHE A 335 1.84 16.50 13.98
CA PHE A 335 2.86 17.54 14.17
C PHE A 335 3.01 17.97 15.63
N GLU A 336 1.91 17.99 16.38
CA GLU A 336 1.88 18.35 17.81
C GLU A 336 2.39 17.25 18.75
N ASP A 337 2.58 16.00 18.27
CA ASP A 337 3.12 14.91 19.07
C ASP A 337 4.60 15.18 19.39
N SER A 338 5.07 14.74 20.58
CA SER A 338 6.47 14.88 20.96
C SER A 338 7.41 14.17 19.97
N PRO A 339 8.67 14.62 19.82
CA PRO A 339 9.64 13.95 18.96
C PRO A 339 9.77 12.45 19.23
N GLU A 340 9.71 12.06 20.50
CA GLU A 340 9.76 10.66 20.93
C GLU A 340 8.56 9.87 20.39
N ARG A 341 7.33 10.39 20.56
CA ARG A 341 6.09 9.77 20.07
C ARG A 341 6.10 9.62 18.55
N ARG A 342 6.52 10.67 17.86
CA ARG A 342 6.60 10.69 16.39
C ARG A 342 7.64 9.72 15.83
N THR A 343 8.60 9.27 16.65
CA THR A 343 9.72 8.42 16.24
C THR A 343 9.51 6.96 16.63
N HIS A 344 8.96 6.71 17.82
CA HIS A 344 8.90 5.35 18.39
C HIS A 344 7.50 4.74 18.34
N THR A 345 6.49 5.47 17.86
CA THR A 345 5.11 4.97 17.72
C THR A 345 4.61 5.15 16.29
N VAL A 346 3.50 4.50 15.98
CA VAL A 346 2.76 4.74 14.73
C VAL A 346 1.59 5.72 14.95
N GLY A 347 1.63 6.48 16.05
CA GLY A 347 0.64 7.49 16.39
C GLY A 347 -0.60 6.94 17.07
N ARG A 348 -1.67 7.74 17.05
CA ARG A 348 -2.98 7.42 17.63
C ARG A 348 -4.00 7.08 16.54
N PRO A 349 -5.07 6.36 16.89
CA PRO A 349 -6.16 6.08 15.96
C PRO A 349 -6.70 7.33 15.28
N ILE A 350 -7.02 7.22 14.00
CA ILE A 350 -7.72 8.28 13.26
C ILE A 350 -9.16 8.40 13.76
N ALA A 351 -9.80 9.53 13.45
CA ALA A 351 -11.17 9.80 13.89
C ALA A 351 -12.14 8.68 13.46
N GLY A 352 -12.96 8.20 14.38
CA GLY A 352 -13.94 7.14 14.14
C GLY A 352 -13.38 5.71 14.19
N VAL A 353 -12.07 5.55 14.40
CA VAL A 353 -11.42 4.25 14.53
C VAL A 353 -11.11 3.95 16.00
N SER A 354 -11.44 2.75 16.44
CA SER A 354 -11.11 2.23 17.76
C SER A 354 -10.12 1.09 17.64
N VAL A 355 -9.14 1.07 18.52
CA VAL A 355 -8.15 -0.01 18.62
C VAL A 355 -8.15 -0.60 20.02
N LYS A 356 -7.81 -1.88 20.11
CA LYS A 356 -7.53 -2.56 21.38
C LYS A 356 -6.41 -3.57 21.17
N VAL A 357 -5.69 -3.89 22.24
CA VAL A 357 -4.68 -4.95 22.26
C VAL A 357 -5.25 -6.11 23.05
N VAL A 358 -5.24 -7.31 22.46
CA VAL A 358 -5.84 -8.51 23.06
C VAL A 358 -4.78 -9.59 23.28
N ASP A 359 -4.89 -10.31 24.39
CA ASP A 359 -4.02 -11.44 24.68
C ASP A 359 -4.19 -12.57 23.67
N LEU A 360 -3.10 -13.13 23.20
CA LEU A 360 -3.08 -14.15 22.17
C LEU A 360 -3.70 -15.50 22.59
N LYS A 361 -3.78 -15.78 23.90
CA LYS A 361 -4.28 -17.05 24.42
C LYS A 361 -5.73 -16.95 24.92
N SER A 362 -5.99 -15.91 25.70
CA SER A 362 -7.29 -15.74 26.36
C SER A 362 -8.28 -14.88 25.55
N GLY A 363 -7.79 -14.09 24.58
CA GLY A 363 -8.60 -13.10 23.87
C GLY A 363 -9.07 -11.93 24.75
N VAL A 364 -8.59 -11.87 26.00
CA VAL A 364 -8.92 -10.82 26.95
C VAL A 364 -8.13 -9.56 26.64
N LEU A 365 -8.71 -8.37 26.92
CA LEU A 365 -8.03 -7.10 26.81
C LEU A 365 -6.76 -7.08 27.70
N HIS A 366 -5.64 -6.70 27.11
CA HIS A 366 -4.46 -6.36 27.88
C HIS A 366 -4.60 -4.96 28.50
N GLY A 367 -4.00 -4.81 29.67
CA GLY A 367 -3.76 -3.48 30.23
C GLY A 367 -2.73 -2.69 29.40
N PRO A 368 -2.53 -1.41 29.73
CA PRO A 368 -1.49 -0.59 29.13
C PRO A 368 -0.12 -1.28 29.17
N GLU A 369 0.72 -1.03 28.17
CA GLU A 369 2.10 -1.54 28.05
C GLU A 369 2.26 -3.06 27.83
N ALA A 370 1.18 -3.83 27.76
CA ALA A 370 1.29 -5.26 27.46
C ALA A 370 1.29 -5.52 25.94
N VAL A 371 2.12 -6.49 25.52
CA VAL A 371 2.17 -6.94 24.11
C VAL A 371 1.03 -7.90 23.82
N GLY A 372 0.21 -7.60 22.82
CA GLY A 372 -0.86 -8.47 22.33
C GLY A 372 -1.17 -8.22 20.86
N GLU A 373 -2.16 -8.91 20.33
CA GLU A 373 -2.61 -8.68 18.95
C GLU A 373 -3.46 -7.42 18.86
N LEU A 374 -3.12 -6.56 17.90
CA LEU A 374 -3.88 -5.35 17.62
C LEU A 374 -5.20 -5.71 16.94
N ALA A 375 -6.29 -5.25 17.51
CA ALA A 375 -7.64 -5.36 16.95
C ALA A 375 -8.18 -3.98 16.59
N VAL A 376 -8.79 -3.85 15.43
CA VAL A 376 -9.24 -2.56 14.86
C VAL A 376 -10.74 -2.63 14.55
N LYS A 377 -11.47 -1.58 14.92
CA LYS A 377 -12.88 -1.40 14.58
C LYS A 377 -13.13 0.02 14.12
N GLY A 378 -13.83 0.17 13.03
CA GLY A 378 -14.19 1.50 12.50
C GLY A 378 -14.71 1.42 11.06
N PRO A 379 -15.14 2.57 10.52
CA PRO A 379 -15.60 2.66 9.13
C PRO A 379 -14.47 2.44 8.11
N ASN A 380 -13.21 2.35 8.56
CA ASN A 380 -12.04 2.00 7.74
C ASN A 380 -11.89 0.49 7.52
N VAL A 381 -12.58 -0.37 8.27
CA VAL A 381 -12.47 -1.83 8.16
C VAL A 381 -13.16 -2.32 6.89
N MET A 382 -12.50 -3.20 6.15
CA MET A 382 -12.99 -3.81 4.92
C MET A 382 -14.40 -4.42 5.04
N LEU A 383 -15.10 -4.55 3.91
CA LEU A 383 -16.37 -5.29 3.85
C LEU A 383 -16.19 -6.81 4.03
N GLY A 384 -15.00 -7.32 3.79
CA GLY A 384 -14.62 -8.72 3.92
C GLY A 384 -13.71 -9.18 2.79
N TYR A 385 -13.38 -10.46 2.77
CA TYR A 385 -12.65 -11.08 1.68
C TYR A 385 -13.64 -11.58 0.61
N TYR A 386 -13.41 -11.18 -0.63
CA TYR A 386 -14.28 -11.51 -1.75
C TYR A 386 -14.43 -13.02 -1.91
N ARG A 387 -15.67 -13.52 -1.86
CA ARG A 387 -16.03 -14.94 -1.95
C ARG A 387 -15.30 -15.87 -0.97
N MET A 388 -14.79 -15.32 0.13
CA MET A 388 -14.12 -16.07 1.18
C MET A 388 -14.77 -15.82 2.56
N PRO A 389 -16.06 -16.19 2.75
CA PRO A 389 -16.77 -15.90 3.99
C PRO A 389 -16.13 -16.54 5.23
N GLY A 390 -15.51 -17.72 5.08
CA GLY A 390 -14.77 -18.39 6.16
C GLY A 390 -13.53 -17.61 6.59
N GLU A 391 -12.79 -17.00 5.64
CA GLU A 391 -11.65 -16.13 5.96
C GLU A 391 -12.12 -14.83 6.63
N THR A 392 -13.20 -14.24 6.12
CA THR A 392 -13.81 -13.05 6.72
C THR A 392 -14.23 -13.32 8.16
N ALA A 393 -14.95 -14.42 8.42
CA ALA A 393 -15.38 -14.80 9.76
C ALA A 393 -14.22 -15.07 10.73
N ARG A 394 -13.09 -15.59 10.24
CA ARG A 394 -11.88 -15.80 11.06
C ARG A 394 -11.14 -14.49 11.39
N SER A 395 -11.27 -13.50 10.54
CA SER A 395 -10.58 -12.21 10.71
C SER A 395 -11.36 -11.21 11.56
N LEU A 396 -12.68 -11.37 11.69
CA LEU A 396 -13.55 -10.48 12.44
C LEU A 396 -14.04 -11.15 13.73
N THR A 397 -13.98 -10.44 14.84
CA THR A 397 -14.62 -10.89 16.10
C THR A 397 -16.13 -10.68 16.04
N ALA A 398 -16.88 -11.33 16.94
CA ALA A 398 -18.33 -11.13 17.08
C ALA A 398 -18.70 -9.66 17.38
N GLU A 399 -17.79 -8.89 17.99
CA GLU A 399 -17.95 -7.47 18.29
C GLU A 399 -17.66 -6.56 17.08
N GLY A 400 -17.21 -7.12 15.94
CA GLY A 400 -16.85 -6.41 14.72
C GLY A 400 -15.44 -5.79 14.73
N PHE A 401 -14.53 -6.32 15.55
CA PHE A 401 -13.11 -5.96 15.47
C PHE A 401 -12.39 -6.85 14.46
N LEU A 402 -11.62 -6.24 13.57
CA LEU A 402 -10.67 -6.93 12.71
C LEU A 402 -9.42 -7.29 13.51
N MET A 403 -9.06 -8.55 13.53
CA MET A 403 -7.79 -9.04 14.06
C MET A 403 -6.71 -8.85 13.00
N THR A 404 -5.74 -7.98 13.29
CA THR A 404 -4.77 -7.55 12.26
C THR A 404 -3.66 -8.56 11.99
N GLY A 405 -3.42 -9.47 12.91
CA GLY A 405 -2.24 -10.34 12.91
C GLY A 405 -0.95 -9.62 13.32
N ASP A 406 -1.01 -8.31 13.58
CA ASP A 406 0.13 -7.52 14.05
C ASP A 406 0.11 -7.43 15.58
N LEU A 407 1.30 -7.53 16.18
CA LEU A 407 1.50 -7.40 17.61
C LEU A 407 1.83 -5.95 17.95
N ALA A 408 1.19 -5.44 18.99
CA ALA A 408 1.32 -4.06 19.39
C ALA A 408 1.30 -3.89 20.90
N ILE A 409 1.78 -2.72 21.33
CA ILE A 409 1.60 -2.13 22.64
C ILE A 409 0.70 -0.91 22.46
N LEU A 410 -0.27 -0.74 23.35
CA LEU A 410 -1.10 0.46 23.44
C LEU A 410 -0.80 1.12 24.77
N ASP A 411 -0.29 2.35 24.76
CA ASP A 411 0.01 3.08 25.99
C ASP A 411 -1.25 3.78 26.58
N GLU A 412 -1.08 4.37 27.77
CA GLU A 412 -2.18 5.07 28.49
C GLU A 412 -2.69 6.29 27.74
N ASP A 413 -1.88 6.93 26.90
CA ASP A 413 -2.26 8.08 26.08
C ASP A 413 -2.89 7.69 24.73
N GLY A 414 -2.99 6.38 24.43
CA GLY A 414 -3.59 5.83 23.21
C GLY A 414 -2.64 5.77 22.02
N TYR A 415 -1.32 5.87 22.22
CA TYR A 415 -0.34 5.65 21.15
C TYR A 415 -0.08 4.18 20.95
N VAL A 416 0.02 3.79 19.67
CA VAL A 416 0.26 2.41 19.24
C VAL A 416 1.73 2.26 18.85
N LYS A 417 2.38 1.23 19.39
CA LYS A 417 3.72 0.79 18.98
C LYS A 417 3.60 -0.63 18.42
N ILE A 418 3.90 -0.79 17.13
CA ILE A 418 3.93 -2.12 16.49
C ILE A 418 5.26 -2.80 16.84
N VAL A 419 5.17 -4.01 17.40
CA VAL A 419 6.35 -4.78 17.85
C VAL A 419 6.66 -5.98 16.95
N GLY A 420 5.76 -6.35 16.04
CA GLY A 420 6.00 -7.43 15.10
C GLY A 420 4.72 -8.02 14.51
N ARG A 421 4.84 -9.15 13.84
CA ARG A 421 3.70 -9.95 13.35
C ARG A 421 3.57 -11.24 14.12
N ARG A 422 2.33 -11.63 14.42
CA ARG A 422 2.03 -12.89 15.10
C ARG A 422 2.59 -14.10 14.34
N ALA A 423 2.49 -14.10 13.01
CA ALA A 423 2.99 -15.19 12.15
C ALA A 423 4.52 -15.22 12.00
N GLU A 424 5.23 -14.17 12.46
CA GLU A 424 6.68 -14.03 12.36
C GLU A 424 7.37 -14.25 13.72
N VAL A 425 6.60 -14.43 14.79
CA VAL A 425 7.17 -14.71 16.13
C VAL A 425 7.92 -16.04 16.09
N ILE A 426 9.20 -16.01 16.42
CA ILE A 426 10.06 -17.17 16.50
C ILE A 426 9.87 -17.83 17.86
N ILE A 427 9.62 -19.13 17.90
CA ILE A 427 9.45 -19.89 19.13
C ILE A 427 10.72 -20.71 19.36
N ARG A 428 11.64 -20.18 20.17
CA ARG A 428 12.93 -20.80 20.49
C ARG A 428 12.97 -21.28 21.94
N GLY A 429 13.06 -22.58 22.16
CA GLY A 429 13.11 -23.14 23.51
C GLY A 429 11.96 -22.73 24.42
N GLY A 430 10.77 -22.47 23.84
CA GLY A 430 9.59 -21.99 24.57
C GLY A 430 9.50 -20.48 24.75
N PHE A 431 10.56 -19.74 24.42
CA PHE A 431 10.55 -18.27 24.43
C PHE A 431 9.97 -17.71 23.14
N LYS A 432 9.24 -16.60 23.23
CA LYS A 432 8.73 -15.86 22.08
C LYS A 432 9.72 -14.74 21.74
N ILE A 433 10.31 -14.83 20.56
CA ILE A 433 11.26 -13.84 20.06
C ILE A 433 10.54 -13.03 18.97
N TYR A 434 10.61 -11.73 19.08
CA TYR A 434 10.03 -10.80 18.12
C TYR A 434 11.13 -10.34 17.15
N PRO A 435 11.12 -10.77 15.87
CA PRO A 435 12.19 -10.47 14.92
C PRO A 435 12.54 -9.00 14.83
N ARG A 436 11.52 -8.14 14.87
CA ARG A 436 11.69 -6.69 14.75
C ARG A 436 12.59 -6.09 15.84
N GLU A 437 12.53 -6.58 17.08
CA GLU A 437 13.39 -6.11 18.16
C GLU A 437 14.88 -6.29 17.80
N LEU A 438 15.20 -7.45 17.23
CA LEU A 438 16.57 -7.76 16.80
C LEU A 438 16.96 -7.03 15.50
N GLU A 439 16.05 -6.88 14.58
CA GLU A 439 16.27 -6.13 13.33
C GLU A 439 16.56 -4.65 13.61
N ASP A 440 15.77 -4.04 14.49
CA ASP A 440 15.97 -2.65 14.90
C ASP A 440 17.30 -2.48 15.63
N LEU A 441 17.68 -3.44 16.49
CA LEU A 441 18.99 -3.46 17.16
C LEU A 441 20.13 -3.60 16.14
N LEU A 442 20.09 -4.61 15.28
CA LEU A 442 21.14 -4.88 14.28
C LEU A 442 21.39 -3.69 13.36
N ARG A 443 20.33 -2.97 12.95
CA ARG A 443 20.44 -1.75 12.13
C ARG A 443 21.13 -0.59 12.82
N THR A 444 21.30 -0.61 14.15
CA THR A 444 22.10 0.40 14.85
C THR A 444 23.60 0.16 14.73
N HIS A 445 24.02 -1.04 14.29
CA HIS A 445 25.44 -1.34 14.08
C HIS A 445 25.95 -0.67 12.79
N PRO A 446 27.09 0.07 12.83
CA PRO A 446 27.56 0.87 11.68
C PRO A 446 27.80 0.09 10.39
N ALA A 447 28.18 -1.20 10.49
CA ALA A 447 28.45 -2.06 9.35
C ALA A 447 27.20 -2.77 8.81
N VAL A 448 26.01 -2.57 9.38
CA VAL A 448 24.75 -3.19 8.96
C VAL A 448 23.94 -2.19 8.15
N GLY A 449 23.79 -2.45 6.86
CA GLY A 449 22.98 -1.66 5.95
C GLY A 449 21.49 -2.02 6.02
N ASP A 450 21.17 -3.32 6.17
CA ASP A 450 19.81 -3.79 6.46
C ASP A 450 19.85 -5.15 7.19
N ALA A 451 18.77 -5.47 7.91
CA ALA A 451 18.64 -6.71 8.66
C ALA A 451 17.21 -7.27 8.59
N CYS A 452 17.11 -8.58 8.43
CA CYS A 452 15.87 -9.34 8.48
C CYS A 452 16.08 -10.60 9.33
N VAL A 453 15.30 -10.79 10.39
CA VAL A 453 15.45 -11.95 11.28
C VAL A 453 14.34 -12.96 11.01
N VAL A 454 14.72 -14.22 10.81
CA VAL A 454 13.80 -15.32 10.48
C VAL A 454 14.01 -16.52 11.39
N GLY A 455 12.92 -17.27 11.65
CA GLY A 455 12.96 -18.54 12.35
C GLY A 455 13.29 -19.68 11.37
N ILE A 456 14.24 -20.52 11.75
CA ILE A 456 14.60 -21.73 11.00
C ILE A 456 14.20 -22.95 11.83
N PRO A 457 13.39 -23.89 11.31
CA PRO A 457 12.98 -25.07 12.05
C PRO A 457 14.16 -25.84 12.64
N ASN A 458 14.03 -26.28 13.90
CA ASN A 458 15.04 -27.05 14.63
C ASN A 458 14.38 -28.07 15.57
N ASP A 459 14.82 -29.31 15.53
CA ASP A 459 14.20 -30.42 16.28
C ASP A 459 14.28 -30.24 17.80
N THR A 460 15.31 -29.56 18.32
CA THR A 460 15.55 -29.42 19.77
C THR A 460 14.91 -28.15 20.34
N LEU A 461 15.04 -27.03 19.63
CA LEU A 461 14.62 -25.72 20.14
C LEU A 461 13.28 -25.24 19.53
N GLY A 462 12.70 -26.01 18.60
CA GLY A 462 11.57 -25.63 17.79
C GLY A 462 12.01 -24.76 16.61
N GLU A 463 12.62 -23.62 16.88
CA GLU A 463 13.22 -22.75 15.85
C GLU A 463 14.57 -22.19 16.33
N LEU A 464 15.47 -21.97 15.37
CA LEU A 464 16.69 -21.16 15.54
C LEU A 464 16.43 -19.73 15.07
N ILE A 465 17.08 -18.77 15.70
CA ILE A 465 17.06 -17.38 15.30
C ILE A 465 18.15 -17.16 14.25
N CYS A 466 17.79 -16.84 13.02
CA CYS A 466 18.74 -16.47 11.98
C CYS A 466 18.64 -14.97 11.64
N ALA A 467 19.73 -14.23 11.86
CA ALA A 467 19.88 -12.87 11.38
C ALA A 467 20.43 -12.87 9.96
N CYS A 468 19.59 -12.49 9.00
CA CYS A 468 19.99 -12.19 7.62
C CYS A 468 20.41 -10.72 7.56
N VAL A 469 21.61 -10.43 7.06
CA VAL A 469 22.22 -9.09 7.12
C VAL A 469 22.74 -8.69 5.73
N VAL A 470 22.51 -7.43 5.38
CA VAL A 470 23.15 -6.77 4.24
C VAL A 470 24.17 -5.77 4.82
N HIS A 471 25.40 -5.83 4.34
CA HIS A 471 26.44 -4.91 4.80
C HIS A 471 26.18 -3.47 4.33
N THR A 472 26.61 -2.51 5.15
CA THR A 472 26.81 -1.14 4.65
C THR A 472 27.94 -1.16 3.62
N GLU A 473 27.80 -0.41 2.53
CA GLU A 473 28.79 -0.37 1.46
C GLU A 473 30.18 0.00 2.00
N GLY A 474 31.18 -0.82 1.65
CA GLY A 474 32.56 -0.65 2.10
C GLY A 474 32.83 -1.10 3.54
N SER A 475 31.85 -1.64 4.25
CA SER A 475 32.00 -2.15 5.62
C SER A 475 32.09 -3.68 5.63
N ILE A 476 32.83 -4.23 6.61
CA ILE A 476 32.93 -5.67 6.86
C ILE A 476 32.67 -5.89 8.35
N VAL A 477 31.80 -6.85 8.66
CA VAL A 477 31.56 -7.35 10.01
C VAL A 477 31.34 -8.86 9.93
N THR A 478 31.79 -9.59 10.91
CA THR A 478 31.60 -11.05 10.99
C THR A 478 30.30 -11.40 11.71
N GLY A 479 29.84 -12.63 11.51
CA GLY A 479 28.65 -13.11 12.22
C GLY A 479 28.84 -13.17 13.74
N ASP A 480 30.06 -13.49 14.21
CA ASP A 480 30.36 -13.57 15.65
C ASP A 480 30.40 -12.17 16.29
N GLU A 481 30.96 -11.17 15.60
CA GLU A 481 30.93 -9.77 16.09
C GLU A 481 29.47 -9.26 16.21
N LEU A 482 28.59 -9.62 15.29
CA LEU A 482 27.17 -9.24 15.39
C LEU A 482 26.43 -10.00 16.51
N LYS A 483 26.80 -11.26 16.78
CA LYS A 483 26.27 -11.98 17.95
C LYS A 483 26.71 -11.36 19.26
N ASP A 484 28.00 -11.03 19.38
CA ASP A 484 28.55 -10.35 20.56
C ASP A 484 27.84 -8.99 20.75
N PHE A 485 27.66 -8.23 19.68
CA PHE A 485 26.92 -6.97 19.72
C PHE A 485 25.47 -7.16 20.21
N CYS A 486 24.80 -8.22 19.77
CA CYS A 486 23.45 -8.54 20.27
C CYS A 486 23.50 -8.99 21.75
N HIS A 487 24.48 -9.80 22.14
CA HIS A 487 24.64 -10.30 23.50
C HIS A 487 24.77 -9.16 24.52
N ASP A 488 25.45 -8.07 24.14
CA ASP A 488 25.62 -6.90 25.02
C ASP A 488 24.32 -6.09 25.20
N ALA A 489 23.33 -6.28 24.29
CA ALA A 489 22.14 -5.44 24.25
C ALA A 489 20.83 -6.15 24.61
N VAL A 490 20.76 -7.49 24.44
CA VAL A 490 19.55 -8.28 24.70
C VAL A 490 19.85 -9.53 25.50
N ALA A 491 18.80 -10.13 26.10
CA ALA A 491 18.96 -11.36 26.87
C ALA A 491 19.43 -12.53 25.99
N ASP A 492 20.24 -13.45 26.55
CA ASP A 492 20.89 -14.58 25.85
C ASP A 492 19.96 -15.40 24.95
N HIS A 493 18.71 -15.62 25.38
CA HIS A 493 17.74 -16.38 24.60
C HIS A 493 17.27 -15.68 23.33
N LYS A 494 17.57 -14.37 23.18
CA LYS A 494 17.26 -13.57 21.99
C LYS A 494 18.44 -13.42 21.04
N VAL A 495 19.65 -13.75 21.46
CA VAL A 495 20.85 -13.65 20.61
C VAL A 495 20.69 -14.56 19.40
N PRO A 496 20.99 -14.10 18.17
CA PRO A 496 20.88 -14.93 16.97
C PRO A 496 21.77 -16.19 17.05
N ASP A 497 21.20 -17.35 16.76
CA ASP A 497 21.96 -18.60 16.64
C ASP A 497 22.86 -18.57 15.40
N LEU A 498 22.33 -17.96 14.32
CA LEU A 498 22.95 -17.90 13.00
C LEU A 498 22.96 -16.47 12.49
N VAL A 499 24.04 -16.13 11.77
CA VAL A 499 24.12 -14.90 10.95
C VAL A 499 24.42 -15.31 9.52
N ARG A 500 23.70 -14.74 8.56
CA ARG A 500 23.89 -14.94 7.12
C ARG A 500 23.94 -13.61 6.40
N PHE A 501 24.91 -13.47 5.51
CA PHE A 501 25.09 -12.24 4.73
C PHE A 501 24.52 -12.39 3.34
N PHE A 502 23.86 -11.32 2.87
CA PHE A 502 23.24 -11.22 1.55
C PHE A 502 23.71 -9.91 0.88
N ASP A 503 23.80 -9.93 -0.44
CA ASP A 503 24.05 -8.70 -1.20
C ASP A 503 22.82 -7.80 -1.17
N THR A 504 21.62 -8.39 -1.35
CA THR A 504 20.31 -7.73 -1.27
C THR A 504 19.27 -8.72 -0.79
N PHE A 505 18.17 -8.22 -0.22
CA PHE A 505 17.03 -9.07 0.12
C PHE A 505 16.06 -9.23 -1.06
N PRO A 506 15.41 -10.40 -1.22
CA PRO A 506 14.31 -10.56 -2.16
C PRO A 506 13.11 -9.71 -1.70
N LEU A 507 12.55 -8.89 -2.62
CA LEU A 507 11.45 -7.98 -2.34
C LEU A 507 10.19 -8.38 -3.10
N THR A 508 9.03 -8.02 -2.53
CA THR A 508 7.74 -8.05 -3.23
C THR A 508 7.64 -6.85 -4.18
N GLY A 509 6.68 -6.84 -5.13
CA GLY A 509 6.41 -5.69 -5.99
C GLY A 509 6.09 -4.39 -5.23
N SER A 510 5.67 -4.49 -3.96
CA SER A 510 5.46 -3.35 -3.05
C SER A 510 6.69 -2.98 -2.21
N GLY A 511 7.88 -3.57 -2.46
CA GLY A 511 9.13 -3.26 -1.75
C GLY A 511 9.29 -3.89 -0.37
N LYS A 512 8.50 -4.91 0.00
CA LYS A 512 8.64 -5.62 1.28
C LYS A 512 9.53 -6.85 1.14
N VAL A 513 10.34 -7.12 2.18
CA VAL A 513 11.21 -8.31 2.23
C VAL A 513 10.38 -9.60 2.24
N LYS A 514 10.70 -10.54 1.36
CA LYS A 514 10.10 -11.87 1.27
C LYS A 514 10.71 -12.82 2.32
N ARG A 515 10.33 -12.66 3.60
CA ARG A 515 10.89 -13.39 4.75
C ARG A 515 10.88 -14.92 4.58
N ARG A 516 9.80 -15.46 3.98
CA ARG A 516 9.69 -16.92 3.75
C ARG A 516 10.72 -17.43 2.77
N GLU A 517 11.01 -16.67 1.73
CA GLU A 517 12.02 -16.98 0.75
C GLU A 517 13.41 -16.98 1.39
N LEU A 518 13.73 -15.98 2.23
CA LEU A 518 14.95 -15.94 3.03
C LEU A 518 15.07 -17.16 3.96
N ALA A 519 14.02 -17.48 4.70
CA ALA A 519 14.01 -18.64 5.60
C ALA A 519 14.23 -19.96 4.84
N GLN A 520 13.66 -20.10 3.64
CA GLN A 520 13.86 -21.27 2.78
C GLN A 520 15.29 -21.39 2.27
N VAL A 521 15.89 -20.28 1.81
CA VAL A 521 17.29 -20.24 1.34
C VAL A 521 18.23 -20.67 2.45
N VAL A 522 18.09 -20.06 3.65
CA VAL A 522 18.93 -20.42 4.82
C VAL A 522 18.71 -21.88 5.24
N GLY A 523 17.45 -22.34 5.26
CA GLY A 523 17.13 -23.73 5.61
C GLY A 523 17.75 -24.76 4.66
N LEU A 524 17.76 -24.48 3.35
CA LEU A 524 18.40 -25.33 2.34
C LEU A 524 19.92 -25.36 2.49
N GLU A 525 20.56 -24.23 2.77
CA GLU A 525 22.01 -24.16 3.03
C GLU A 525 22.43 -24.99 4.25
N LEU A 526 21.65 -24.93 5.33
CA LEU A 526 21.92 -25.73 6.54
C LEU A 526 21.76 -27.24 6.28
N SER A 527 20.72 -27.63 5.51
CA SER A 527 20.50 -29.04 5.16
C SER A 527 21.57 -29.59 4.22
N ALA A 528 22.23 -28.75 3.43
CA ALA A 528 23.32 -29.16 2.55
C ALA A 528 24.68 -29.28 3.28
N THR A 529 24.78 -28.72 4.50
CA THR A 529 26.02 -28.68 5.31
C THR A 529 26.03 -29.73 6.42
N THR A 530 24.88 -30.39 6.69
CA THR A 530 24.72 -31.54 7.59
C THR A 530 24.68 -32.83 6.80
#